data_b3bfdc3b100f52644b7e734c66e1c0f8
#
_entry.id   b3bfdc3b100f52644b7e734c66e1c0f8
#
_cell.length_a   1.000
_cell.length_b   1.000
_cell.length_c   1.000
_cell.angle_alpha   90.00
_cell.angle_beta   90.00
_cell.angle_gamma   90.00
#
_symmetry.space_group_name_H-M   'P 1'
#
loop_
_entity.id
_entity.type
_entity.pdbx_description
1 polymer ?
#
loop_
_entity_poly.entity_id
_entity_poly.type
_entity_poly.pdbx_seq_one_letter_code
_entity_poly.pdbx_strand_id
1 'polypeptide(L)'
;MEVWIQHYDGRLKAVSEPSLEHCLELLKSYDWESEVSSYEQALEEGRDRCFPGLQLIDGDRTLQVMPMRAQRAHYSYSCDHPLRILSFFGASKTLNAWDVAPKYHTTLIKNHFERDQRKLVRMLIQLASGDHEMWL
;
A
#
# COMPACT_ATOMS: atom_id res chain seq x y z
N MET A 1 10.79 -10.88 -4.59
CA MET A 1 10.00 -9.90 -3.82
C MET A 1 9.76 -10.40 -2.41
N GLU A 2 9.91 -9.54 -1.43
CA GLU A 2 9.60 -9.86 -0.04
C GLU A 2 8.26 -9.23 0.32
N VAL A 3 7.45 -9.97 1.06
CA VAL A 3 6.16 -9.46 1.57
C VAL A 3 6.13 -9.66 3.08
N TRP A 4 5.75 -8.60 3.79
CA TRP A 4 5.65 -8.57 5.23
C TRP A 4 4.28 -8.07 5.66
N ILE A 5 3.74 -8.67 6.71
CA ILE A 5 2.58 -8.14 7.43
C ILE A 5 3.12 -7.22 8.53
N GLN A 6 2.72 -5.96 8.51
CA GLN A 6 3.05 -5.01 9.57
C GLN A 6 1.86 -4.88 10.51
N HIS A 7 2.09 -5.15 11.79
CA HIS A 7 1.07 -4.99 12.82
C HIS A 7 1.03 -3.55 13.33
N TYR A 8 -0.06 -3.18 13.99
CA TYR A 8 -0.27 -1.83 14.52
C TYR A 8 0.82 -1.38 15.50
N ASP A 9 1.49 -2.31 16.15
CA ASP A 9 2.56 -2.03 17.11
C ASP A 9 3.97 -2.07 16.48
N GLY A 10 4.07 -2.19 15.16
CA GLY A 10 5.32 -2.20 14.42
C GLY A 10 5.93 -3.58 14.25
N ARG A 11 5.37 -4.64 14.84
CA ARG A 11 5.87 -5.99 14.60
C ARG A 11 5.69 -6.39 13.16
N LEU A 12 6.67 -7.13 12.62
CA LEU A 12 6.67 -7.58 11.23
C LEU A 12 6.63 -9.10 11.19
N LYS A 13 5.79 -9.63 10.30
CA LYS A 13 5.71 -11.08 10.04
C LYS A 13 5.96 -11.33 8.55
N ALA A 14 6.97 -12.12 8.25
CA ALA A 14 7.27 -12.50 6.87
C ALA A 14 6.18 -13.42 6.30
N VAL A 15 5.82 -13.17 5.04
CA VAL A 15 4.89 -14.00 4.29
C VAL A 15 5.71 -15.03 3.50
N SER A 16 5.47 -16.34 3.75
CA SER A 16 6.12 -17.40 3.02
C SER A 16 5.58 -17.50 1.61
N GLU A 17 6.47 -17.71 0.62
CA GLU A 17 6.09 -17.90 -0.78
C GLU A 17 5.10 -16.84 -1.27
N PRO A 18 5.47 -15.54 -1.21
CA PRO A 18 4.55 -14.50 -1.59
C PRO A 18 4.20 -14.54 -3.08
N SER A 19 2.92 -14.36 -3.37
CA SER A 19 2.41 -14.28 -4.73
C SER A 19 1.34 -13.18 -4.80
N LEU A 20 0.96 -12.79 -6.01
CA LEU A 20 -0.12 -11.85 -6.21
C LEU A 20 -1.40 -12.36 -5.53
N GLU A 21 -1.76 -13.62 -5.79
CA GLU A 21 -2.96 -14.24 -5.24
C GLU A 21 -2.93 -14.27 -3.72
N HIS A 22 -1.77 -14.60 -3.14
CA HIS A 22 -1.62 -14.65 -1.69
C HIS A 22 -1.80 -13.26 -1.07
N CYS A 23 -1.23 -12.23 -1.67
CA CYS A 23 -1.39 -10.85 -1.20
C CYS A 23 -2.84 -10.39 -1.28
N LEU A 24 -3.53 -10.70 -2.38
CA LEU A 24 -4.94 -10.36 -2.53
C LEU A 24 -5.81 -11.09 -1.51
N GLU A 25 -5.51 -12.35 -1.22
CA GLU A 25 -6.20 -13.12 -0.19
C GLU A 25 -5.96 -12.53 1.20
N LEU A 26 -4.74 -12.13 1.51
CA LEU A 26 -4.42 -11.48 2.78
C LEU A 26 -5.18 -10.16 2.94
N LEU A 27 -5.31 -9.36 1.89
CA LEU A 27 -6.08 -8.12 1.95
C LEU A 27 -7.56 -8.38 2.22
N LYS A 28 -8.08 -9.50 1.73
CA LYS A 28 -9.49 -9.84 1.87
C LYS A 28 -9.84 -10.51 3.18
N SER A 29 -8.99 -11.43 3.65
CA SER A 29 -9.36 -12.37 4.73
C SER A 29 -8.62 -12.12 6.05
N TYR A 30 -7.50 -11.41 6.07
CA TYR A 30 -6.83 -11.07 7.32
C TYR A 30 -7.68 -10.09 8.12
N ASP A 31 -7.64 -10.21 9.45
CA ASP A 31 -8.45 -9.37 10.36
C ASP A 31 -7.86 -7.96 10.49
N TRP A 32 -7.97 -7.18 9.44
CA TRP A 32 -7.50 -5.79 9.42
C TRP A 32 -8.33 -4.88 10.32
N GLU A 33 -9.61 -5.19 10.53
CA GLU A 33 -10.46 -4.41 11.42
C GLU A 33 -9.92 -4.39 12.84
N SER A 34 -9.46 -5.54 13.34
CA SER A 34 -8.85 -5.64 14.65
C SER A 34 -7.56 -4.82 14.72
N GLU A 35 -6.71 -4.91 13.68
CA GLU A 35 -5.48 -4.14 13.61
C GLU A 35 -5.74 -2.63 13.57
N VAL A 36 -6.70 -2.19 12.76
CA VAL A 36 -7.07 -0.77 12.65
C VAL A 36 -7.65 -0.25 13.97
N SER A 37 -8.51 -1.03 14.62
CA SER A 37 -9.08 -0.65 15.92
C SER A 37 -7.99 -0.50 16.98
N SER A 38 -7.02 -1.42 17.00
CA SER A 38 -5.88 -1.34 17.92
C SER A 38 -5.00 -0.13 17.61
N TYR A 39 -4.80 0.20 16.34
CA TYR A 39 -4.09 1.40 15.92
C TYR A 39 -4.79 2.67 16.42
N GLU A 40 -6.10 2.77 16.21
CA GLU A 40 -6.90 3.94 16.64
C GLU A 40 -6.85 4.08 18.16
N GLN A 41 -6.94 2.99 18.90
CA GLN A 41 -6.84 3.01 20.36
C GLN A 41 -5.46 3.47 20.82
N ALA A 42 -4.40 2.98 20.18
CA ALA A 42 -3.04 3.41 20.49
C ALA A 42 -2.83 4.89 20.19
N LEU A 43 -3.47 5.40 19.12
CA LEU A 43 -3.43 6.82 18.76
C LEU A 43 -4.09 7.67 19.85
N GLU A 44 -5.27 7.29 20.34
CA GLU A 44 -5.97 8.01 21.40
C GLU A 44 -5.19 8.01 22.71
N GLU A 45 -4.52 6.91 23.02
CA GLU A 45 -3.76 6.75 24.25
C GLU A 45 -2.32 7.31 24.17
N GLY A 46 -1.92 7.81 23.00
CA GLY A 46 -0.58 8.34 22.77
C GLY A 46 0.52 7.27 22.83
N ARG A 47 0.17 5.99 22.59
CA ARG A 47 1.14 4.89 22.56
C ARG A 47 1.82 4.80 21.19
N ASP A 48 3.00 4.17 21.16
CA ASP A 48 3.70 3.86 19.91
C ASP A 48 2.82 3.01 19.01
N ARG A 49 2.81 3.36 17.72
CA ARG A 49 1.95 2.72 16.74
C ARG A 49 2.52 2.84 15.33
N CYS A 50 2.10 1.91 14.48
CA CYS A 50 2.38 1.94 13.04
C CYS A 50 1.09 1.64 12.29
N PHE A 51 0.95 2.17 11.08
CA PHE A 51 -0.18 1.78 10.22
C PHE A 51 -0.07 0.29 9.89
N PRO A 52 -1.09 -0.51 10.24
CA PRO A 52 -1.07 -1.93 9.89
C PRO A 52 -1.28 -2.12 8.39
N GLY A 53 -0.63 -3.13 7.83
CA GLY A 53 -0.79 -3.41 6.42
C GLY A 53 0.23 -4.38 5.87
N LEU A 54 0.31 -4.43 4.55
CA LEU A 54 1.30 -5.21 3.81
C LEU A 54 2.42 -4.31 3.32
N GLN A 55 3.64 -4.81 3.40
CA GLN A 55 4.80 -4.21 2.76
C GLN A 55 5.28 -5.15 1.66
N LEU A 56 5.25 -4.68 0.42
CA LEU A 56 5.70 -5.43 -0.74
C LEU A 56 7.01 -4.81 -1.24
N ILE A 57 8.12 -5.47 -0.91
CA ILE A 57 9.46 -4.93 -1.15
C ILE A 57 10.12 -5.63 -2.33
N ASP A 58 10.46 -4.86 -3.36
CA ASP A 58 11.18 -5.34 -4.54
C ASP A 58 12.43 -4.48 -4.74
N GLY A 59 13.54 -4.92 -4.15
CA GLY A 59 14.79 -4.18 -4.19
C GLY A 59 14.66 -2.81 -3.52
N ASP A 60 14.86 -1.74 -4.29
CA ASP A 60 14.78 -0.37 -3.81
C ASP A 60 13.35 0.21 -3.87
N ARG A 61 12.36 -0.59 -4.27
CA ARG A 61 10.98 -0.17 -4.43
C ARG A 61 10.07 -0.87 -3.44
N THR A 62 9.25 -0.12 -2.75
CA THR A 62 8.31 -0.64 -1.77
C THR A 62 6.92 -0.12 -2.03
N LEU A 63 5.95 -1.02 -2.14
CA LEU A 63 4.54 -0.70 -2.13
C LEU A 63 3.98 -1.09 -0.77
N GLN A 64 3.49 -0.11 -0.03
CA GLN A 64 2.79 -0.34 1.23
C GLN A 64 1.29 -0.27 0.98
N VAL A 65 0.56 -1.26 1.45
CA VAL A 65 -0.89 -1.31 1.36
C VAL A 65 -1.44 -1.32 2.77
N MET A 66 -2.12 -0.26 3.16
CA MET A 66 -2.65 -0.08 4.52
C MET A 66 -4.17 -0.17 4.47
N PRO A 67 -4.74 -1.36 4.79
CA PRO A 67 -6.18 -1.55 4.76
C PRO A 67 -6.90 -0.64 5.75
N MET A 68 -8.05 -0.17 5.33
CA MET A 68 -8.94 0.68 6.09
C MET A 68 -10.32 0.00 6.17
N ARG A 69 -11.35 0.75 6.51
CA ARG A 69 -12.71 0.21 6.58
C ARG A 69 -13.29 -0.05 5.21
N ALA A 70 -14.24 -0.98 5.11
CA ALA A 70 -14.98 -1.31 3.89
C ALA A 70 -14.07 -1.77 2.74
N GLN A 71 -13.02 -2.55 3.06
CA GLN A 71 -12.07 -3.07 2.07
C GLN A 71 -11.28 -1.97 1.35
N ARG A 72 -11.39 -0.74 1.75
CA ARG A 72 -10.62 0.37 1.18
C ARG A 72 -9.20 0.34 1.74
N ALA A 73 -8.27 0.98 1.06
CA ALA A 73 -6.89 0.99 1.52
C ALA A 73 -6.18 2.30 1.15
N HIS A 74 -5.20 2.64 1.96
CA HIS A 74 -4.21 3.66 1.62
C HIS A 74 -3.02 2.98 0.99
N TYR A 75 -2.51 3.51 -0.12
CA TYR A 75 -1.31 3.03 -0.81
C TYR A 75 -0.19 4.04 -0.68
N SER A 76 1.00 3.56 -0.37
CA SER A 76 2.21 4.37 -0.36
C SER A 76 3.29 3.65 -1.17
N TYR A 77 3.78 4.30 -2.22
CA TYR A 77 4.83 3.76 -3.07
C TYR A 77 6.08 4.60 -2.89
N SER A 78 7.19 3.95 -2.58
CA SER A 78 8.47 4.62 -2.39
C SER A 78 9.59 3.91 -3.14
N CYS A 79 10.61 4.67 -3.52
CA CYS A 79 11.83 4.13 -4.11
C CYS A 79 13.04 4.98 -3.69
N ASP A 80 14.24 4.39 -3.77
CA ASP A 80 15.47 5.08 -3.38
C ASP A 80 15.90 6.15 -4.36
N HIS A 81 15.39 6.09 -5.60
CA HIS A 81 15.68 7.07 -6.64
C HIS A 81 14.46 7.91 -6.95
N PRO A 82 14.61 9.21 -7.22
CA PRO A 82 13.49 10.06 -7.64
C PRO A 82 12.80 9.47 -8.87
N LEU A 83 11.49 9.43 -8.85
CA LEU A 83 10.71 8.98 -9.99
C LEU A 83 10.66 10.08 -11.03
N ARG A 84 11.24 9.83 -12.23
CA ARG A 84 11.28 10.83 -13.31
C ARG A 84 9.89 11.32 -13.69
N ILE A 85 8.91 10.43 -13.66
CA ILE A 85 7.53 10.77 -14.00
C ILE A 85 6.91 11.75 -12.99
N LEU A 86 7.52 11.91 -11.82
CA LEU A 86 7.11 12.85 -10.79
C LEU A 86 7.93 14.14 -10.78
N SER A 87 8.77 14.39 -11.79
CA SER A 87 9.68 15.53 -11.79
C SER A 87 8.97 16.87 -11.64
N PHE A 88 7.76 17.01 -12.14
CA PHE A 88 6.98 18.25 -11.97
C PHE A 88 6.27 18.35 -10.63
N PHE A 89 6.28 17.27 -9.81
CA PHE A 89 5.85 17.31 -8.41
C PHE A 89 7.02 17.51 -7.46
N GLY A 90 8.23 17.75 -7.99
CA GLY A 90 9.45 17.80 -7.20
C GLY A 90 10.14 16.45 -7.15
N ALA A 91 11.25 16.38 -6.43
CA ALA A 91 12.06 15.15 -6.29
C ALA A 91 11.51 14.23 -5.20
N SER A 92 10.20 14.03 -5.14
CA SER A 92 9.59 13.16 -4.15
C SER A 92 9.90 11.69 -4.46
N LYS A 93 10.37 10.97 -3.43
CA LYS A 93 10.63 9.53 -3.51
C LYS A 93 9.44 8.71 -3.05
N THR A 94 8.38 9.36 -2.59
CA THR A 94 7.19 8.70 -2.04
C THR A 94 5.93 9.29 -2.66
N LEU A 95 5.03 8.41 -3.07
CA LEU A 95 3.73 8.76 -3.64
C LEU A 95 2.64 8.08 -2.84
N ASN A 96 1.65 8.85 -2.40
CA ASN A 96 0.54 8.35 -1.57
C ASN A 96 -0.79 8.49 -2.30
N ALA A 97 -1.64 7.48 -2.17
CA ALA A 97 -3.02 7.52 -2.61
C ALA A 97 -3.92 7.05 -1.46
N TRP A 98 -4.77 7.96 -0.98
CA TRP A 98 -5.62 7.72 0.18
C TRP A 98 -6.98 7.17 -0.23
N ASP A 99 -7.54 6.31 0.61
CA ASP A 99 -8.92 5.84 0.51
C ASP A 99 -9.24 5.20 -0.85
N VAL A 100 -8.36 4.33 -1.31
CA VAL A 100 -8.49 3.65 -2.59
C VAL A 100 -9.54 2.55 -2.51
N ALA A 101 -10.48 2.55 -3.47
CA ALA A 101 -11.55 1.56 -3.53
C ALA A 101 -11.02 0.14 -3.83
N PRO A 102 -11.68 -0.91 -3.30
CA PRO A 102 -11.19 -2.28 -3.49
C PRO A 102 -11.08 -2.74 -4.94
N LYS A 103 -11.85 -2.15 -5.85
CA LYS A 103 -11.78 -2.51 -7.28
C LYS A 103 -10.42 -2.25 -7.92
N TYR A 104 -9.57 -1.43 -7.30
CA TYR A 104 -8.23 -1.12 -7.81
C TYR A 104 -7.13 -2.00 -7.23
N HIS A 105 -7.40 -2.78 -6.17
CA HIS A 105 -6.37 -3.54 -5.47
C HIS A 105 -5.63 -4.51 -6.38
N THR A 106 -6.36 -5.29 -7.17
CA THR A 106 -5.75 -6.28 -8.05
C THR A 106 -4.78 -5.63 -9.03
N THR A 107 -5.20 -4.57 -9.69
CA THR A 107 -4.38 -3.91 -10.71
C THR A 107 -3.14 -3.25 -10.11
N LEU A 108 -3.29 -2.56 -8.98
CA LEU A 108 -2.17 -1.90 -8.33
C LEU A 108 -1.10 -2.90 -7.88
N ILE A 109 -1.53 -3.94 -7.18
CA ILE A 109 -0.60 -4.95 -6.66
C ILE A 109 0.02 -5.76 -7.81
N LYS A 110 -0.77 -6.09 -8.82
CA LYS A 110 -0.28 -6.79 -10.01
C LYS A 110 0.82 -6.00 -10.71
N ASN A 111 0.62 -4.71 -10.92
CA ASN A 111 1.65 -3.86 -11.54
C ASN A 111 2.95 -3.86 -10.75
N HIS A 112 2.88 -3.90 -9.43
CA HIS A 112 4.06 -3.97 -8.59
C HIS A 112 4.77 -5.34 -8.74
N PHE A 113 4.02 -6.44 -8.74
CA PHE A 113 4.57 -7.78 -8.97
C PHE A 113 5.19 -7.92 -10.36
N GLU A 114 4.59 -7.33 -11.38
CA GLU A 114 5.09 -7.37 -12.75
C GLU A 114 6.20 -6.36 -13.00
N ARG A 115 6.57 -5.57 -11.99
CA ARG A 115 7.58 -4.52 -12.09
C ARG A 115 7.25 -3.44 -13.12
N ASP A 116 5.97 -3.23 -13.37
CA ASP A 116 5.50 -2.17 -14.26
C ASP A 116 5.33 -0.87 -13.47
N GLN A 117 6.46 -0.28 -13.11
CA GLN A 117 6.53 0.94 -12.32
C GLN A 117 5.75 2.09 -12.97
N ARG A 118 5.83 2.20 -14.28
CA ARG A 118 5.18 3.29 -15.01
C ARG A 118 3.65 3.25 -14.88
N LYS A 119 3.05 2.07 -15.06
CA LYS A 119 1.61 1.90 -14.86
C LYS A 119 1.20 2.13 -13.42
N LEU A 120 1.96 1.57 -12.48
CA LEU A 120 1.68 1.72 -11.06
C LEU A 120 1.67 3.20 -10.65
N VAL A 121 2.70 3.93 -11.02
CA VAL A 121 2.83 5.35 -10.68
C VAL A 121 1.70 6.17 -11.31
N ARG A 122 1.36 5.92 -12.57
CA ARG A 122 0.25 6.61 -13.23
C ARG A 122 -1.07 6.41 -12.48
N MET A 123 -1.37 5.18 -12.13
CA MET A 123 -2.59 4.87 -11.40
C MET A 123 -2.62 5.58 -10.05
N LEU A 124 -1.52 5.52 -9.30
CA LEU A 124 -1.44 6.16 -7.99
C LEU A 124 -1.59 7.68 -8.09
N ILE A 125 -0.97 8.31 -9.09
CA ILE A 125 -1.12 9.76 -9.31
C ILE A 125 -2.58 10.11 -9.55
N GLN A 126 -3.26 9.34 -10.39
CA GLN A 126 -4.65 9.63 -10.72
C GLN A 126 -5.57 9.38 -9.53
N LEU A 127 -5.38 8.30 -8.80
CA LEU A 127 -6.14 8.02 -7.59
C LEU A 127 -5.91 9.09 -6.52
N ALA A 128 -4.67 9.57 -6.40
CA ALA A 128 -4.33 10.64 -5.47
C ALA A 128 -4.97 11.97 -5.84
N SER A 129 -5.20 12.24 -7.14
CA SER A 129 -5.86 13.46 -7.60
C SER A 129 -7.39 13.41 -7.49
N GLY A 130 -7.97 12.24 -7.18
CA GLY A 130 -9.41 12.07 -7.11
C GLY A 130 -10.10 11.74 -8.42
N ASP A 131 -9.35 11.60 -9.52
CA ASP A 131 -9.88 11.32 -10.85
C ASP A 131 -10.07 9.81 -11.06
N HIS A 132 -10.73 9.15 -10.12
CA HIS A 132 -10.82 7.70 -10.09
C HIS A 132 -11.53 7.07 -11.28
N GLU A 133 -12.44 7.78 -11.89
CA GLU A 133 -13.26 7.24 -12.97
C GLU A 133 -12.64 7.38 -14.34
N MET A 134 -11.66 8.23 -14.50
CA MET A 134 -11.00 8.47 -15.78
C MET A 134 -10.12 7.32 -16.25
N TRP A 135 -9.84 6.37 -15.38
CA TRP A 135 -8.98 5.22 -15.67
C TRP A 135 -9.72 4.02 -16.21
N LEU A 136 -10.99 4.03 -16.12
CA LEU A 136 -11.86 2.93 -16.50
C LEU A 136 -12.56 3.27 -17.78
#